data_0f93d9ecfaec16d3ed97de7c6e54706a
#
_entry.id   0f93d9ecfaec16d3ed97de7c6e54706a
#
_cell.length_a   1.000
_cell.length_b   1.000
_cell.length_c   1.000
_cell.angle_alpha   90.00
_cell.angle_beta   90.00
_cell.angle_gamma   90.00
#
_symmetry.space_group_name_H-M   'P 1'
#
loop_
_entity.id
_entity.type
_entity.pdbx_description
1 polymer ?
#
loop_
_entity_poly.entity_id
_entity_poly.type
_entity_poly.pdbx_seq_one_letter_code
_entity_poly.pdbx_strand_id
1 'polypeptide(L)'
;MLVGLVMVVTLAAYQQDTVTHRDSLPPPPVPAPAPAPVQTPAPAPAPTIEQIRYMAGLKTATRGVAQVRDGVNRVVRTQQADSLTRRRAARRLGGLCGTARSFIVSGRPKMQATAYADSMRVLAKQVTTRLDSLTNALTTCEKTAGRDPTAVATTLTGRLKNYDDALLAFRTALKPDSTKAISQQ
;
A
#
# COMPACT_ATOMS: atom_id res chain seq x y z
N MET A 1 10.57 -2.25 -37.71
CA MET A 1 10.09 -3.64 -37.82
C MET A 1 8.75 -3.73 -37.12
N LEU A 2 7.67 -3.76 -37.90
CA LEU A 2 6.29 -3.96 -37.44
C LEU A 2 6.04 -5.47 -37.31
N VAL A 3 5.55 -5.94 -36.14
CA VAL A 3 5.01 -7.27 -35.98
C VAL A 3 3.54 -7.14 -35.65
N GLY A 4 2.71 -7.54 -36.62
CA GLY A 4 1.25 -7.50 -36.53
C GLY A 4 0.71 -8.63 -35.67
N LEU A 5 -0.26 -8.29 -34.81
CA LEU A 5 -1.03 -9.23 -34.00
C LEU A 5 -2.28 -9.65 -34.81
N VAL A 6 -2.35 -10.93 -35.21
CA VAL A 6 -3.52 -11.52 -35.89
C VAL A 6 -4.49 -12.04 -34.83
N MET A 7 -5.68 -11.43 -34.77
CA MET A 7 -6.82 -11.94 -34.00
C MET A 7 -7.56 -13.00 -34.82
N VAL A 8 -7.63 -14.22 -34.33
CA VAL A 8 -8.47 -15.30 -34.90
C VAL A 8 -9.79 -15.33 -34.11
N VAL A 9 -10.87 -14.99 -34.82
CA VAL A 9 -12.25 -15.10 -34.30
C VAL A 9 -12.81 -16.44 -34.78
N THR A 10 -13.06 -17.36 -33.85
CA THR A 10 -13.77 -18.63 -34.17
C THR A 10 -15.26 -18.45 -33.93
N LEU A 11 -16.05 -18.47 -35.03
CA LEU A 11 -17.51 -18.62 -35.00
C LEU A 11 -17.86 -20.09 -34.75
N ALA A 12 -18.56 -20.38 -33.66
CA ALA A 12 -19.19 -21.66 -33.40
C ALA A 12 -20.63 -21.61 -33.98
N ALA A 13 -20.90 -22.46 -34.96
CA ALA A 13 -22.20 -22.66 -35.56
C ALA A 13 -23.08 -23.50 -34.62
N TYR A 14 -24.25 -22.97 -34.26
CA TYR A 14 -25.30 -23.72 -33.59
C TYR A 14 -26.11 -24.53 -34.61
N GLN A 15 -26.02 -25.85 -34.49
CA GLN A 15 -26.93 -26.77 -35.19
C GLN A 15 -28.25 -26.88 -34.40
N GLN A 16 -29.35 -26.57 -35.02
CA GLN A 16 -30.72 -26.81 -34.54
C GLN A 16 -31.11 -28.23 -34.95
N ASP A 17 -31.18 -29.15 -34.00
CA ASP A 17 -31.84 -30.43 -34.16
C ASP A 17 -33.34 -30.27 -33.77
N THR A 18 -34.19 -30.29 -34.78
CA THR A 18 -35.64 -30.39 -34.64
C THR A 18 -36.01 -31.86 -34.40
N VAL A 19 -36.27 -32.21 -33.15
CA VAL A 19 -36.91 -33.51 -32.81
C VAL A 19 -38.33 -33.22 -32.38
N THR A 20 -39.28 -33.57 -33.30
CA THR A 20 -40.71 -33.70 -33.02
C THR A 20 -40.96 -34.83 -32.04
N HIS A 21 -41.45 -34.53 -30.85
CA HIS A 21 -41.93 -35.54 -29.92
C HIS A 21 -43.33 -35.21 -29.39
N ARG A 22 -44.14 -36.19 -29.60
CA ARG A 22 -45.54 -36.46 -29.24
C ARG A 22 -46.00 -35.92 -27.91
N ASP A 23 -47.27 -35.50 -27.92
CA ASP A 23 -48.16 -35.23 -26.79
C ASP A 23 -47.97 -36.10 -25.58
N SER A 24 -47.47 -35.49 -24.50
CA SER A 24 -47.74 -35.88 -23.13
C SER A 24 -47.89 -34.58 -22.34
N LEU A 25 -49.06 -34.30 -21.81
CA LEU A 25 -49.35 -33.15 -20.96
C LEU A 25 -48.33 -33.13 -19.80
N PRO A 26 -47.59 -32.03 -19.64
CA PRO A 26 -46.64 -31.92 -18.52
C PRO A 26 -47.41 -31.83 -17.18
N PRO A 27 -46.92 -32.45 -16.10
CA PRO A 27 -47.46 -32.25 -14.78
C PRO A 27 -47.38 -30.76 -14.39
N PRO A 28 -48.29 -30.25 -13.54
CA PRO A 28 -48.29 -28.87 -13.12
C PRO A 28 -46.96 -28.50 -12.50
N PRO A 29 -46.41 -27.28 -12.81
CA PRO A 29 -45.10 -26.87 -12.27
C PRO A 29 -45.17 -26.83 -10.75
N VAL A 30 -44.28 -27.57 -10.12
CA VAL A 30 -44.01 -27.48 -8.66
C VAL A 30 -43.52 -26.06 -8.41
N PRO A 31 -44.15 -25.28 -7.50
CA PRO A 31 -43.65 -23.94 -7.18
C PRO A 31 -42.21 -24.02 -6.76
N ALA A 32 -41.35 -23.33 -7.48
CA ALA A 32 -39.92 -23.23 -7.13
C ALA A 32 -39.78 -22.64 -5.71
N PRO A 33 -38.92 -23.23 -4.86
CA PRO A 33 -38.68 -22.65 -3.55
C PRO A 33 -38.23 -21.20 -3.68
N ALA A 34 -38.87 -20.32 -2.92
CA ALA A 34 -38.55 -18.90 -2.92
C ALA A 34 -37.04 -18.72 -2.66
N PRO A 35 -36.35 -17.86 -3.45
CA PRO A 35 -34.94 -17.61 -3.23
C PRO A 35 -34.72 -17.14 -1.79
N ALA A 36 -33.79 -17.80 -1.09
CA ALA A 36 -33.41 -17.41 0.26
C ALA A 36 -33.01 -15.92 0.29
N PRO A 37 -33.41 -15.16 1.32
CA PRO A 37 -33.07 -13.75 1.40
C PRO A 37 -31.57 -13.57 1.35
N VAL A 38 -31.08 -12.84 0.35
CA VAL A 38 -29.68 -12.47 0.19
C VAL A 38 -29.30 -11.64 1.41
N GLN A 39 -28.55 -12.22 2.34
CA GLN A 39 -28.03 -11.52 3.50
C GLN A 39 -27.03 -10.47 3.01
N THR A 40 -27.44 -9.20 2.98
CA THR A 40 -26.54 -8.08 2.74
C THR A 40 -25.47 -8.09 3.83
N PRO A 41 -24.15 -8.14 3.49
CA PRO A 41 -23.10 -8.10 4.49
C PRO A 41 -23.26 -6.88 5.39
N ALA A 42 -23.19 -7.08 6.71
CA ALA A 42 -23.24 -5.98 7.66
C ALA A 42 -22.16 -4.94 7.34
N PRO A 43 -22.49 -3.63 7.34
CA PRO A 43 -21.51 -2.59 7.06
C PRO A 43 -20.36 -2.66 8.06
N ALA A 44 -19.12 -2.51 7.57
CA ALA A 44 -17.93 -2.51 8.41
C ALA A 44 -18.06 -1.41 9.50
N PRO A 45 -17.64 -1.67 10.75
CA PRO A 45 -17.74 -0.70 11.84
C PRO A 45 -16.94 0.57 11.49
N ALA A 46 -17.52 1.73 11.83
CA ALA A 46 -16.87 3.02 11.60
C ALA A 46 -15.54 3.13 12.41
N PRO A 47 -14.50 3.78 11.86
CA PRO A 47 -13.24 3.96 12.56
C PRO A 47 -13.40 4.81 13.84
N THR A 48 -12.70 4.43 14.90
CA THR A 48 -12.70 5.19 16.16
C THR A 48 -11.93 6.50 16.04
N ILE A 49 -12.13 7.44 16.98
CA ILE A 49 -11.40 8.73 17.02
C ILE A 49 -9.90 8.49 17.12
N GLU A 50 -9.46 7.50 17.90
CA GLU A 50 -8.06 7.12 18.07
C GLU A 50 -7.48 6.59 16.75
N GLN A 51 -8.22 5.79 16.01
CA GLN A 51 -7.81 5.29 14.68
C GLN A 51 -7.69 6.44 13.67
N ILE A 52 -8.64 7.39 13.69
CA ILE A 52 -8.58 8.60 12.85
C ILE A 52 -7.32 9.43 13.20
N ARG A 53 -7.01 9.60 14.50
CA ARG A 53 -5.78 10.29 14.95
C ARG A 53 -4.53 9.58 14.49
N TYR A 54 -4.47 8.25 14.63
CA TYR A 54 -3.34 7.45 14.15
C TYR A 54 -3.11 7.66 12.65
N MET A 55 -4.17 7.56 11.85
CA MET A 55 -4.08 7.75 10.39
C MET A 55 -3.67 9.18 10.00
N ALA A 56 -4.12 10.20 10.74
CA ALA A 56 -3.69 11.59 10.54
C ALA A 56 -2.19 11.76 10.84
N GLY A 57 -1.69 11.16 11.93
CA GLY A 57 -0.27 11.12 12.26
C GLY A 57 0.55 10.42 11.19
N LEU A 58 0.10 9.25 10.76
CA LEU A 58 0.71 8.47 9.69
C LEU A 58 0.79 9.25 8.37
N LYS A 59 -0.30 9.93 7.98
CA LYS A 59 -0.32 10.80 6.79
C LYS A 59 0.71 11.92 6.87
N THR A 60 0.87 12.55 8.05
CA THR A 60 1.88 13.58 8.28
C THR A 60 3.29 13.02 8.14
N ALA A 61 3.60 11.91 8.80
CA ALA A 61 4.90 11.25 8.73
C ALA A 61 5.25 10.79 7.31
N THR A 62 4.29 10.23 6.57
CA THR A 62 4.49 9.76 5.17
C THR A 62 4.90 10.90 4.23
N ARG A 63 4.45 12.14 4.46
CA ARG A 63 4.93 13.31 3.68
C ARG A 63 6.43 13.52 3.83
N GLY A 64 6.95 13.41 5.05
CA GLY A 64 8.39 13.48 5.31
C GLY A 64 9.15 12.34 4.63
N VAL A 65 8.65 11.12 4.73
CA VAL A 65 9.25 9.94 4.08
C VAL A 65 9.36 10.13 2.56
N ALA A 66 8.33 10.67 1.90
CA ALA A 66 8.35 10.93 0.46
C ALA A 66 9.46 11.92 0.06
N GLN A 67 9.66 12.98 0.83
CA GLN A 67 10.72 13.96 0.58
C GLN A 67 12.13 13.35 0.65
N VAL A 68 12.37 12.49 1.64
CA VAL A 68 13.66 11.79 1.77
C VAL A 68 13.89 10.84 0.60
N ARG A 69 12.86 10.11 0.18
CA ARG A 69 12.94 9.22 -0.98
C ARG A 69 13.40 9.96 -2.22
N ASP A 70 12.82 11.13 -2.49
CA ASP A 70 13.25 11.98 -3.62
C ASP A 70 14.70 12.43 -3.48
N GLY A 71 15.13 12.80 -2.27
CA GLY A 71 16.50 13.18 -1.99
C GLY A 71 17.49 12.04 -2.23
N VAL A 72 17.20 10.86 -1.72
CA VAL A 72 18.00 9.63 -1.91
C VAL A 72 18.08 9.28 -3.41
N ASN A 73 16.96 9.23 -4.11
CA ASN A 73 16.92 8.93 -5.54
C ASN A 73 17.74 9.95 -6.36
N ARG A 74 17.76 11.20 -5.96
CA ARG A 74 18.59 12.23 -6.60
C ARG A 74 20.07 11.96 -6.39
N VAL A 75 20.51 11.63 -5.16
CA VAL A 75 21.91 11.27 -4.87
C VAL A 75 22.33 10.06 -5.72
N VAL A 76 21.53 9.02 -5.76
CA VAL A 76 21.82 7.82 -6.57
C VAL A 76 21.97 8.16 -8.05
N ARG A 77 21.05 8.93 -8.62
CA ARG A 77 21.11 9.32 -10.05
C ARG A 77 22.30 10.23 -10.39
N THR A 78 22.82 10.98 -9.44
CA THR A 78 23.93 11.92 -9.67
C THR A 78 25.30 11.34 -9.35
N GLN A 79 25.42 10.04 -9.03
CA GLN A 79 26.72 9.42 -8.69
C GLN A 79 27.76 9.55 -9.81
N GLN A 80 27.33 9.49 -11.08
CA GLN A 80 28.17 9.62 -12.27
C GLN A 80 28.31 11.09 -12.76
N ALA A 81 27.65 12.05 -12.11
CA ALA A 81 27.72 13.45 -12.49
C ALA A 81 29.01 14.13 -12.00
N ASP A 82 29.24 15.36 -12.46
CA ASP A 82 30.35 16.21 -12.01
C ASP A 82 30.31 16.48 -10.50
N SER A 83 31.46 16.89 -9.94
CA SER A 83 31.61 17.11 -8.49
C SER A 83 30.66 18.17 -7.93
N LEU A 84 30.34 19.19 -8.70
CA LEU A 84 29.45 20.28 -8.28
C LEU A 84 28.02 19.79 -8.16
N THR A 85 27.55 19.03 -9.14
CA THR A 85 26.19 18.41 -9.15
C THR A 85 26.05 17.44 -7.99
N ARG A 86 27.04 16.58 -7.73
CA ARG A 86 27.05 15.67 -6.58
C ARG A 86 26.97 16.42 -5.25
N ARG A 87 27.78 17.50 -5.07
CA ARG A 87 27.75 18.32 -3.84
C ARG A 87 26.40 19.01 -3.64
N ARG A 88 25.75 19.47 -4.71
CA ARG A 88 24.41 20.06 -4.64
C ARG A 88 23.37 19.03 -4.22
N ALA A 89 23.41 17.82 -4.79
CA ALA A 89 22.54 16.72 -4.41
C ALA A 89 22.70 16.32 -2.93
N ALA A 90 23.95 16.22 -2.47
CA ALA A 90 24.29 15.90 -1.08
C ALA A 90 23.76 16.95 -0.07
N ARG A 91 23.99 18.24 -0.35
CA ARG A 91 23.48 19.33 0.51
C ARG A 91 21.95 19.33 0.55
N ARG A 92 21.30 19.13 -0.61
CA ARG A 92 19.85 19.05 -0.67
C ARG A 92 19.32 17.86 0.13
N LEU A 93 19.97 16.69 0.06
CA LEU A 93 19.59 15.53 0.88
C LEU A 93 19.64 15.85 2.36
N GLY A 94 20.71 16.48 2.86
CA GLY A 94 20.82 16.90 4.24
C GLY A 94 19.65 17.79 4.71
N GLY A 95 19.30 18.81 3.92
CA GLY A 95 18.15 19.67 4.21
C GLY A 95 16.80 18.91 4.20
N LEU A 96 16.62 18.00 3.24
CA LEU A 96 15.42 17.15 3.19
C LEU A 96 15.33 16.19 4.40
N CYS A 97 16.46 15.68 4.90
CA CYS A 97 16.48 14.86 6.11
C CYS A 97 15.99 15.63 7.34
N GLY A 98 16.40 16.89 7.53
CA GLY A 98 15.91 17.74 8.61
C GLY A 98 14.42 18.03 8.51
N THR A 99 13.95 18.40 7.32
CA THR A 99 12.51 18.65 7.06
C THR A 99 11.68 17.39 7.29
N ALA A 100 12.12 16.24 6.78
CA ALA A 100 11.42 14.97 6.93
C ALA A 100 11.33 14.53 8.39
N ARG A 101 12.43 14.71 9.15
CA ARG A 101 12.46 14.45 10.59
C ARG A 101 11.40 15.29 11.31
N SER A 102 11.25 16.57 10.97
CA SER A 102 10.23 17.44 11.56
C SER A 102 8.80 16.94 11.29
N PHE A 103 8.50 16.47 10.09
CA PHE A 103 7.19 15.85 9.77
C PHE A 103 6.94 14.58 10.58
N ILE A 104 7.95 13.71 10.70
CA ILE A 104 7.79 12.46 11.45
C ILE A 104 7.59 12.76 12.95
N VAL A 105 8.40 13.64 13.53
CA VAL A 105 8.30 14.04 14.94
C VAL A 105 6.93 14.68 15.22
N SER A 106 6.39 15.49 14.30
CA SER A 106 5.05 16.09 14.43
C SER A 106 3.92 15.05 14.32
N GLY A 107 4.06 14.04 13.47
CA GLY A 107 3.06 12.99 13.29
C GLY A 107 3.07 11.93 14.39
N ARG A 108 4.25 11.60 14.91
CA ARG A 108 4.51 10.48 15.82
C ARG A 108 3.66 10.45 17.10
N PRO A 109 3.41 11.55 17.82
CA PRO A 109 2.59 11.56 19.03
C PRO A 109 1.14 11.13 18.80
N LYS A 110 0.62 11.31 17.59
CA LYS A 110 -0.74 10.91 17.18
C LYS A 110 -0.84 9.41 16.88
N MET A 111 0.29 8.72 16.68
CA MET A 111 0.36 7.34 16.24
C MET A 111 0.48 6.37 17.43
N GLN A 112 -0.59 6.32 18.25
CA GLN A 112 -0.67 5.38 19.36
C GLN A 112 -1.16 4.02 18.84
N ALA A 113 -0.33 2.97 18.95
CA ALA A 113 -0.67 1.63 18.50
C ALA A 113 -1.86 1.02 19.25
N THR A 114 -2.16 1.52 20.45
CA THR A 114 -3.32 1.17 21.28
C THR A 114 -4.66 1.52 20.65
N ALA A 115 -4.67 2.37 19.60
CA ALA A 115 -5.87 2.65 18.79
C ALA A 115 -6.44 1.40 18.09
N TYR A 116 -5.64 0.35 17.99
CA TYR A 116 -6.00 -0.92 17.36
C TYR A 116 -5.95 -2.06 18.37
N ALA A 117 -6.74 -3.13 18.08
CA ALA A 117 -6.74 -4.36 18.88
C ALA A 117 -5.85 -5.43 18.24
N ASP A 118 -5.43 -6.41 19.05
CA ASP A 118 -4.79 -7.66 18.65
C ASP A 118 -3.70 -7.55 17.57
N SER A 119 -3.83 -8.31 16.49
CA SER A 119 -2.87 -8.35 15.38
C SER A 119 -2.64 -6.96 14.73
N MET A 120 -3.68 -6.15 14.61
CA MET A 120 -3.57 -4.78 14.08
C MET A 120 -2.72 -3.88 14.97
N ARG A 121 -2.77 -4.07 16.29
CA ARG A 121 -1.89 -3.34 17.23
C ARG A 121 -0.43 -3.67 17.00
N VAL A 122 -0.12 -4.95 16.74
CA VAL A 122 1.26 -5.37 16.43
C VAL A 122 1.77 -4.69 15.16
N LEU A 123 0.96 -4.69 14.08
CA LEU A 123 1.32 -4.04 12.82
C LEU A 123 1.46 -2.51 12.97
N ALA A 124 0.54 -1.86 13.69
CA ALA A 124 0.64 -0.43 13.99
C ALA A 124 1.92 -0.11 14.78
N LYS A 125 2.29 -0.95 15.76
CA LYS A 125 3.54 -0.82 16.51
C LYS A 125 4.77 -1.02 15.62
N GLN A 126 4.73 -1.96 14.69
CA GLN A 126 5.83 -2.15 13.73
C GLN A 126 6.05 -0.89 12.87
N VAL A 127 4.98 -0.30 12.32
CA VAL A 127 5.09 0.95 11.56
C VAL A 127 5.75 2.05 12.38
N THR A 128 5.32 2.26 13.63
CA THR A 128 5.90 3.29 14.50
C THR A 128 7.36 3.01 14.83
N THR A 129 7.73 1.76 15.12
CA THR A 129 9.13 1.37 15.37
C THR A 129 10.03 1.61 14.15
N ARG A 130 9.53 1.33 12.93
CA ARG A 130 10.29 1.61 11.69
C ARG A 130 10.43 3.11 11.44
N LEU A 131 9.42 3.91 11.75
CA LEU A 131 9.53 5.38 11.71
C LEU A 131 10.56 5.91 12.71
N ASP A 132 10.56 5.40 13.94
CA ASP A 132 11.54 5.79 14.98
C ASP A 132 12.98 5.46 14.49
N SER A 133 13.18 4.26 13.92
CA SER A 133 14.45 3.86 13.31
C SER A 133 14.86 4.75 12.13
N LEU A 134 13.91 5.15 11.28
CA LEU A 134 14.14 6.08 10.18
C LEU A 134 14.51 7.47 10.74
N THR A 135 13.82 7.97 11.78
CA THR A 135 14.10 9.26 12.42
C THR A 135 15.57 9.34 12.92
N ASN A 136 16.08 8.26 13.52
CA ASN A 136 17.48 8.20 13.94
C ASN A 136 18.43 8.29 12.73
N ALA A 137 18.13 7.59 11.64
CA ALA A 137 18.93 7.67 10.42
C ALA A 137 18.86 9.07 9.78
N LEU A 138 17.71 9.76 9.85
CA LEU A 138 17.57 11.14 9.37
C LEU A 138 18.39 12.13 10.17
N THR A 139 18.50 11.95 11.50
CA THR A 139 19.38 12.77 12.35
C THR A 139 20.85 12.63 11.93
N THR A 140 21.29 11.42 11.61
CA THR A 140 22.63 11.18 11.08
C THR A 140 22.80 11.79 9.69
N CYS A 141 21.82 11.58 8.80
CA CYS A 141 21.83 12.15 7.46
C CYS A 141 21.98 13.69 7.46
N GLU A 142 21.23 14.38 8.30
CA GLU A 142 21.29 15.85 8.42
C GLU A 142 22.72 16.35 8.68
N LYS A 143 23.48 15.59 9.47
CA LYS A 143 24.84 15.94 9.87
C LYS A 143 25.92 15.48 8.87
N THR A 144 25.70 14.37 8.17
CA THR A 144 26.78 13.66 7.45
C THR A 144 26.57 13.58 5.92
N ALA A 145 25.39 13.90 5.38
CA ALA A 145 25.11 13.80 3.96
C ALA A 145 26.07 14.61 3.07
N GLY A 146 26.58 15.73 3.57
CA GLY A 146 27.58 16.55 2.87
C GLY A 146 28.97 15.91 2.76
N ARG A 147 29.31 14.98 3.66
CA ARG A 147 30.63 14.30 3.72
C ARG A 147 30.61 12.99 2.95
N ASP A 148 29.62 12.15 3.21
CA ASP A 148 29.47 10.84 2.56
C ASP A 148 28.02 10.61 2.12
N PRO A 149 27.61 11.24 1.00
CA PRO A 149 26.23 11.12 0.52
C PRO A 149 25.86 9.71 0.07
N THR A 150 26.83 8.91 -0.40
CA THR A 150 26.58 7.56 -0.89
C THR A 150 26.25 6.60 0.27
N ALA A 151 27.06 6.57 1.32
CA ALA A 151 26.79 5.73 2.49
C ALA A 151 25.49 6.14 3.18
N VAL A 152 25.20 7.44 3.28
CA VAL A 152 23.94 7.96 3.81
C VAL A 152 22.76 7.50 2.94
N ALA A 153 22.83 7.63 1.62
CA ALA A 153 21.78 7.19 0.72
C ALA A 153 21.51 5.68 0.83
N THR A 154 22.57 4.85 0.91
CA THR A 154 22.45 3.39 1.11
C THR A 154 21.75 3.05 2.42
N THR A 155 22.15 3.68 3.51
CA THR A 155 21.54 3.48 4.84
C THR A 155 20.06 3.88 4.82
N LEU A 156 19.74 5.05 4.26
CA LEU A 156 18.35 5.51 4.14
C LEU A 156 17.51 4.61 3.26
N THR A 157 18.03 4.10 2.15
CA THR A 157 17.34 3.16 1.27
C THR A 157 16.88 1.92 2.05
N GLY A 158 17.76 1.33 2.86
CA GLY A 158 17.42 0.18 3.69
C GLY A 158 16.34 0.51 4.74
N ARG A 159 16.43 1.68 5.40
CA ARG A 159 15.42 2.10 6.38
C ARG A 159 14.07 2.43 5.74
N LEU A 160 14.07 3.06 4.57
CA LEU A 160 12.86 3.33 3.79
C LEU A 160 12.17 2.03 3.37
N LYS A 161 12.94 1.05 2.87
CA LYS A 161 12.38 -0.27 2.52
C LYS A 161 11.71 -0.93 3.73
N ASN A 162 12.38 -0.98 4.89
CA ASN A 162 11.82 -1.57 6.09
C ASN A 162 10.54 -0.87 6.57
N TYR A 163 10.46 0.45 6.38
CA TYR A 163 9.24 1.21 6.66
C TYR A 163 8.13 0.87 5.67
N ASP A 164 8.44 0.80 4.37
CA ASP A 164 7.48 0.48 3.31
C ASP A 164 6.88 -0.91 3.51
N ASP A 165 7.71 -1.90 3.85
CA ASP A 165 7.27 -3.27 4.12
C ASP A 165 6.28 -3.31 5.32
N ALA A 166 6.61 -2.61 6.41
CA ALA A 166 5.71 -2.52 7.57
C ALA A 166 4.41 -1.76 7.25
N LEU A 167 4.49 -0.69 6.48
CA LEU A 167 3.33 0.09 6.06
C LEU A 167 2.41 -0.70 5.13
N LEU A 168 2.99 -1.47 4.22
CA LEU A 168 2.24 -2.35 3.32
C LEU A 168 1.48 -3.42 4.11
N ALA A 169 2.15 -4.11 5.03
CA ALA A 169 1.52 -5.12 5.89
C ALA A 169 0.35 -4.52 6.69
N PHE A 170 0.55 -3.34 7.29
CA PHE A 170 -0.49 -2.62 8.03
C PHE A 170 -1.68 -2.24 7.13
N ARG A 171 -1.43 -1.69 5.94
CA ARG A 171 -2.50 -1.29 5.00
C ARG A 171 -3.25 -2.47 4.43
N THR A 172 -2.58 -3.59 4.18
CA THR A 172 -3.21 -4.82 3.70
C THR A 172 -4.17 -5.37 4.75
N ALA A 173 -3.77 -5.38 6.02
CA ALA A 173 -4.62 -5.83 7.11
C ALA A 173 -5.79 -4.87 7.44
N LEU A 174 -5.70 -3.59 7.04
CA LEU A 174 -6.81 -2.64 7.15
C LEU A 174 -7.90 -2.83 6.08
N LYS A 175 -7.57 -3.47 4.94
CA LYS A 175 -8.59 -3.77 3.92
C LYS A 175 -9.44 -4.93 4.43
N PRO A 176 -10.76 -4.78 4.56
CA PRO A 176 -11.62 -5.92 4.87
C PRO A 176 -11.44 -6.97 3.77
N ASP A 177 -11.22 -8.23 4.19
CA ASP A 177 -11.10 -9.38 3.29
C ASP A 177 -12.38 -9.55 2.48
N SER A 178 -12.47 -8.89 1.33
CA SER A 178 -13.55 -9.13 0.35
C SER A 178 -13.55 -10.58 -0.18
N THR A 179 -12.49 -11.33 0.09
CA THR A 179 -12.31 -12.72 -0.39
C THR A 179 -12.86 -13.78 0.57
N LYS A 180 -13.07 -13.48 1.85
CA LYS A 180 -13.62 -14.48 2.80
C LYS A 180 -15.11 -14.75 2.63
N ALA A 181 -15.85 -13.85 1.97
CA ALA A 181 -17.28 -14.02 1.74
C ALA A 181 -17.61 -15.08 0.67
N ILE A 182 -16.66 -15.48 -0.18
CA ILE A 182 -16.90 -16.41 -1.31
C ILE A 182 -16.65 -17.87 -0.93
N SER A 183 -15.91 -18.14 0.16
CA SER A 183 -15.53 -19.53 0.55
C SER A 183 -16.47 -20.19 1.58
N GLN A 184 -17.61 -19.58 1.90
CA GLN A 184 -18.62 -20.14 2.83
C GLN A 184 -19.98 -20.38 2.17
N GLN A 185 -20.03 -20.53 0.85
CA GLN A 185 -21.22 -21.01 0.13
C GLN A 185 -21.00 -22.41 -0.42
#